data_a0686e841bcb858bc14c4971719ade9b
#
_entry.id   a0686e841bcb858bc14c4971719ade9b
#
_cell.length_a   1.000
_cell.length_b   1.000
_cell.length_c   1.000
_cell.angle_alpha   90.00
_cell.angle_beta   90.00
_cell.angle_gamma   90.00
#
_symmetry.space_group_name_H-M   'P 1'
#
loop_
_entity.id
_entity.type
_entity.pdbx_description
1 polymer ?
#
loop_
_entity_poly.entity_id
_entity_poly.type
_entity_poly.pdbx_seq_one_letter_code
_entity_poly.pdbx_strand_id
1 'polypeptide(L)'
;DALPILRSLGYDIQLRRGRGGGYWLASRTFELSELKLLVDAVQASKVVSARTSSKLIHKLEALCSDYEGTQLQRQVYVDGRPKSDSHTLLYSIDALHSAINAGRMVRFRYKDGGTRTVSPWQLAWENGCYYLIAYQDEKEPAGIRNYRVDRMSSVTVLGDARRGKAEFRQFDLPAYLRKHFNMFGGPEHRVTLRCTADLESAMRDRFGKTPLFVPEEDGAYFHFDEIGRA
;
A
#
# COMPACT_ATOMS: atom_id res chain seq x y z
N ASP A 1 36.44 -18.92 22.60
CA ASP A 1 36.46 -17.65 21.82
C ASP A 1 35.56 -17.71 20.61
N ALA A 2 34.35 -17.22 20.76
CA ALA A 2 33.36 -17.20 19.64
C ALA A 2 33.64 -16.06 18.61
N LEU A 3 34.37 -15.01 19.01
CA LEU A 3 34.64 -13.83 18.16
C LEU A 3 35.36 -14.11 16.84
N PRO A 4 36.45 -14.92 16.79
CA PRO A 4 37.10 -15.24 15.54
C PRO A 4 36.19 -16.05 14.61
N ILE A 5 35.37 -16.93 15.17
CA ILE A 5 34.41 -17.75 14.42
C ILE A 5 33.33 -16.85 13.79
N LEU A 6 32.74 -15.95 14.57
CA LEU A 6 31.71 -15.03 14.07
C LEU A 6 32.26 -14.10 12.99
N ARG A 7 33.51 -13.61 13.16
CA ARG A 7 34.15 -12.79 12.11
C ARG A 7 34.45 -13.59 10.85
N SER A 8 34.84 -14.86 10.96
CA SER A 8 35.06 -15.72 9.80
C SER A 8 33.75 -16.06 9.04
N LEU A 9 32.62 -15.96 9.71
CA LEU A 9 31.28 -16.07 9.16
C LEU A 9 30.77 -14.76 8.53
N GLY A 10 31.60 -13.70 8.50
CA GLY A 10 31.26 -12.43 7.86
C GLY A 10 30.56 -11.41 8.75
N TYR A 11 30.47 -11.67 10.07
CA TYR A 11 29.88 -10.70 11.00
C TYR A 11 30.90 -9.63 11.37
N ASP A 12 30.59 -8.36 11.15
CA ASP A 12 31.40 -7.21 11.58
C ASP A 12 31.12 -6.92 13.06
N ILE A 13 31.91 -7.54 13.93
CA ILE A 13 31.81 -7.39 15.39
C ILE A 13 32.86 -6.40 15.88
N GLN A 14 32.40 -5.31 16.46
CA GLN A 14 33.22 -4.26 17.04
C GLN A 14 33.20 -4.29 18.58
N LEU A 15 34.31 -3.89 19.20
CA LEU A 15 34.43 -3.74 20.62
C LEU A 15 34.34 -2.26 21.01
N ARG A 16 33.38 -1.89 21.84
CA ARG A 16 33.33 -0.59 22.51
C ARG A 16 33.95 -0.73 23.88
N ARG A 17 35.05 -0.02 24.15
CA ARG A 17 35.70 0.02 25.44
C ARG A 17 35.11 1.10 26.35
N GLY A 18 35.11 0.92 27.68
CA GLY A 18 34.65 1.91 28.64
C GLY A 18 33.45 1.46 29.47
N ARG A 19 32.95 2.36 30.34
CA ARG A 19 31.79 2.08 31.19
C ARG A 19 30.53 1.84 30.33
N GLY A 20 29.97 0.63 30.37
CA GLY A 20 28.91 0.20 29.49
C GLY A 20 29.40 -0.30 28.12
N GLY A 21 30.70 -0.60 27.99
CA GLY A 21 31.29 -1.20 26.80
C GLY A 21 30.89 -2.66 26.61
N GLY A 22 31.07 -3.16 25.40
CA GLY A 22 30.74 -4.54 25.02
C GLY A 22 30.99 -4.78 23.54
N TYR A 23 30.65 -5.96 23.09
CA TYR A 23 30.68 -6.28 21.67
C TYR A 23 29.35 -5.93 21.02
N TRP A 24 29.42 -5.37 19.85
CA TRP A 24 28.23 -5.03 19.07
C TRP A 24 28.45 -5.37 17.60
N LEU A 25 27.36 -5.69 16.90
CA LEU A 25 27.35 -5.95 15.48
C LEU A 25 27.29 -4.62 14.73
N ALA A 26 28.36 -4.29 13.99
CA ALA A 26 28.46 -3.01 13.29
C ALA A 26 27.71 -2.99 11.96
N SER A 27 27.59 -4.15 11.29
CA SER A 27 26.79 -4.28 10.08
C SER A 27 25.44 -4.92 10.42
N ARG A 28 24.39 -4.12 10.45
CA ARG A 28 23.00 -4.59 10.59
C ARG A 28 22.30 -4.44 9.26
N THR A 29 21.41 -5.37 8.94
CA THR A 29 20.55 -5.27 7.76
C THR A 29 19.59 -4.09 7.91
N PHE A 30 19.12 -3.84 9.14
CA PHE A 30 18.24 -2.73 9.49
C PHE A 30 18.68 -2.09 10.80
N GLU A 31 18.61 -0.77 10.87
CA GLU A 31 18.71 -0.04 12.11
C GLU A 31 17.42 -0.19 12.94
N LEU A 32 17.52 0.00 14.26
CA LEU A 32 16.35 -0.14 15.15
C LEU A 32 15.21 0.82 14.79
N SER A 33 15.54 2.04 14.33
CA SER A 33 14.56 3.03 13.85
C SER A 33 13.81 2.57 12.60
N GLU A 34 14.51 1.90 11.69
CA GLU A 34 13.92 1.33 10.48
C GLU A 34 13.00 0.16 10.81
N LEU A 35 13.42 -0.73 11.74
CA LEU A 35 12.57 -1.81 12.24
C LEU A 35 11.30 -1.29 12.90
N LYS A 36 11.38 -0.22 13.70
CA LYS A 36 10.20 0.44 14.30
C LYS A 36 9.25 0.91 13.25
N LEU A 37 9.73 1.61 12.22
CA LEU A 37 8.91 2.07 11.10
C LEU A 37 8.23 0.90 10.36
N LEU A 38 8.95 -0.20 10.11
CA LEU A 38 8.40 -1.39 9.48
C LEU A 38 7.32 -2.07 10.33
N VAL A 39 7.53 -2.17 11.63
CA VAL A 39 6.53 -2.70 12.58
C VAL A 39 5.28 -1.83 12.58
N ASP A 40 5.43 -0.51 12.66
CA ASP A 40 4.32 0.44 12.62
C ASP A 40 3.53 0.34 11.31
N ALA A 41 4.22 0.22 10.17
CA ALA A 41 3.60 0.02 8.86
C ALA A 41 2.79 -1.29 8.79
N VAL A 42 3.32 -2.39 9.35
CA VAL A 42 2.60 -3.67 9.43
C VAL A 42 1.39 -3.57 10.36
N GLN A 43 1.51 -2.87 11.48
CA GLN A 43 0.40 -2.66 12.43
C GLN A 43 -0.70 -1.79 11.81
N ALA A 44 -0.33 -0.70 11.13
CA ALA A 44 -1.26 0.22 10.49
C ALA A 44 -1.93 -0.37 9.24
N SER A 45 -1.35 -1.41 8.64
CA SER A 45 -1.88 -2.02 7.43
C SER A 45 -3.24 -2.66 7.65
N LYS A 46 -4.23 -2.27 6.84
CA LYS A 46 -5.56 -2.89 6.78
C LYS A 46 -5.57 -4.18 5.96
N VAL A 47 -4.53 -4.37 5.16
CA VAL A 47 -4.44 -5.44 4.14
C VAL A 47 -4.22 -6.80 4.78
N VAL A 48 -3.43 -6.86 5.85
CA VAL A 48 -3.09 -8.12 6.51
C VAL A 48 -3.94 -8.36 7.75
N SER A 49 -4.32 -9.62 7.98
CA SER A 49 -5.05 -10.01 9.18
C SER A 49 -4.22 -9.78 10.44
N ALA A 50 -4.87 -9.66 11.61
CA ALA A 50 -4.19 -9.52 12.89
C ALA A 50 -3.17 -10.65 13.12
N ARG A 51 -3.54 -11.90 12.78
CA ARG A 51 -2.65 -13.06 12.87
C ARG A 51 -1.42 -12.95 11.97
N THR A 52 -1.61 -12.47 10.72
CA THR A 52 -0.50 -12.28 9.78
C THR A 52 0.40 -11.13 10.23
N SER A 53 -0.18 -10.04 10.75
CA SER A 53 0.59 -8.92 11.33
C SER A 53 1.50 -9.40 12.46
N SER A 54 0.95 -10.16 13.44
CA SER A 54 1.77 -10.71 14.52
C SER A 54 2.92 -11.58 14.01
N LYS A 55 2.67 -12.45 13.03
CA LYS A 55 3.73 -13.28 12.43
C LYS A 55 4.82 -12.46 11.75
N LEU A 56 4.45 -11.39 11.04
CA LEU A 56 5.41 -10.50 10.38
C LEU A 56 6.22 -9.70 11.40
N ILE A 57 5.57 -9.21 12.45
CA ILE A 57 6.24 -8.48 13.53
C ILE A 57 7.27 -9.38 14.24
N HIS A 58 6.92 -10.62 14.60
CA HIS A 58 7.88 -11.55 15.16
C HIS A 58 9.10 -11.83 14.25
N LYS A 59 8.89 -11.85 12.92
CA LYS A 59 10.01 -11.98 11.97
C LYS A 59 10.90 -10.74 11.96
N LEU A 60 10.33 -9.54 12.12
CA LEU A 60 11.09 -8.29 12.22
C LEU A 60 11.83 -8.21 13.55
N GLU A 61 11.21 -8.62 14.65
CA GLU A 61 11.85 -8.71 15.98
C GLU A 61 13.09 -9.62 15.96
N ALA A 62 13.06 -10.73 15.20
CA ALA A 62 14.19 -11.64 15.06
C ALA A 62 15.41 -11.04 14.31
N LEU A 63 15.28 -9.83 13.73
CA LEU A 63 16.38 -9.12 13.07
C LEU A 63 17.18 -8.22 14.01
N CYS A 64 16.79 -8.12 15.27
CA CYS A 64 17.48 -7.35 16.31
C CYS A 64 17.68 -8.21 17.57
N SER A 65 18.36 -7.66 18.58
CA SER A 65 18.54 -8.36 19.86
C SER A 65 17.23 -8.48 20.64
N ASP A 66 17.13 -9.45 21.56
CA ASP A 66 15.95 -9.65 22.41
C ASP A 66 15.58 -8.37 23.18
N TYR A 67 16.58 -7.63 23.66
CA TYR A 67 16.37 -6.35 24.33
C TYR A 67 15.75 -5.30 23.44
N GLU A 68 16.24 -5.17 22.20
CA GLU A 68 15.69 -4.25 21.21
C GLU A 68 14.31 -4.71 20.72
N GLY A 69 14.10 -6.02 20.57
CA GLY A 69 12.82 -6.61 20.20
C GLY A 69 11.69 -6.23 21.15
N THR A 70 11.96 -6.15 22.46
CA THR A 70 10.97 -5.67 23.44
C THR A 70 10.57 -4.21 23.23
N GLN A 71 11.45 -3.40 22.65
CA GLN A 71 11.17 -1.99 22.33
C GLN A 71 10.38 -1.82 21.04
N LEU A 72 10.31 -2.84 20.17
CA LEU A 72 9.51 -2.81 18.93
C LEU A 72 8.03 -3.01 19.20
N GLN A 73 7.66 -3.54 20.38
CA GLN A 73 6.29 -3.88 20.68
C GLN A 73 5.48 -2.65 21.14
N ARG A 74 4.36 -2.39 20.47
CA ARG A 74 3.23 -1.57 20.95
C ARG A 74 3.48 -0.08 21.20
N GLN A 75 4.34 0.57 20.45
CA GLN A 75 4.53 2.02 20.61
C GLN A 75 3.49 2.83 19.82
N VAL A 76 2.88 2.27 18.75
CA VAL A 76 1.86 2.94 17.96
C VAL A 76 0.51 2.26 18.17
N TYR A 77 -0.44 3.01 18.73
CA TYR A 77 -1.83 2.58 18.82
C TYR A 77 -2.52 2.84 17.49
N VAL A 78 -2.98 1.79 16.83
CA VAL A 78 -3.79 1.89 15.61
C VAL A 78 -5.24 1.73 16.01
N ASP A 79 -5.97 2.85 16.01
CA ASP A 79 -7.39 2.88 16.38
C ASP A 79 -8.22 2.00 15.44
N GLY A 80 -9.04 1.13 16.06
CA GLY A 80 -10.26 0.44 15.62
C GLY A 80 -10.47 0.09 14.15
N ARG A 81 -9.44 0.06 13.31
CA ARG A 81 -9.60 -0.26 11.90
C ARG A 81 -9.76 -1.76 11.70
N PRO A 82 -10.90 -2.22 11.18
CA PRO A 82 -11.07 -3.64 10.89
C PRO A 82 -9.98 -4.09 9.91
N LYS A 83 -9.16 -5.04 10.35
CA LYS A 83 -8.19 -5.71 9.48
C LYS A 83 -8.93 -6.70 8.58
N SER A 84 -8.35 -6.96 7.41
CA SER A 84 -8.88 -7.99 6.51
C SER A 84 -8.85 -9.36 7.19
N ASP A 85 -9.94 -10.12 7.12
CA ASP A 85 -9.97 -11.51 7.56
C ASP A 85 -9.41 -12.47 6.51
N SER A 86 -8.99 -11.95 5.36
CA SER A 86 -8.52 -12.77 4.25
C SER A 86 -7.10 -13.30 4.50
N HIS A 87 -6.99 -14.59 4.77
CA HIS A 87 -5.71 -15.29 4.84
C HIS A 87 -5.07 -15.47 3.45
N THR A 88 -5.84 -15.30 2.38
CA THR A 88 -5.42 -15.53 0.98
C THR A 88 -4.93 -14.26 0.29
N LEU A 89 -5.07 -13.09 0.94
CA LEU A 89 -4.80 -11.80 0.31
C LEU A 89 -3.36 -11.67 -0.20
N LEU A 90 -2.37 -12.11 0.59
CA LEU A 90 -0.96 -12.06 0.16
C LEU A 90 -0.72 -12.92 -1.08
N TYR A 91 -1.33 -14.11 -1.14
CA TYR A 91 -1.25 -14.98 -2.32
C TYR A 91 -1.96 -14.38 -3.53
N SER A 92 -3.08 -13.69 -3.30
CA SER A 92 -3.79 -12.98 -4.37
C SER A 92 -2.94 -11.85 -4.95
N ILE A 93 -2.27 -11.08 -4.10
CA ILE A 93 -1.36 -10.00 -4.52
C ILE A 93 -0.19 -10.58 -5.31
N ASP A 94 0.44 -11.65 -4.85
CA ASP A 94 1.55 -12.31 -5.52
C ASP A 94 1.14 -12.86 -6.90
N ALA A 95 -0.01 -13.52 -6.97
CA ALA A 95 -0.56 -14.03 -8.24
C ALA A 95 -0.84 -12.88 -9.23
N LEU A 96 -1.36 -11.74 -8.75
CA LEU A 96 -1.61 -10.57 -9.58
C LEU A 96 -0.31 -9.93 -10.08
N HIS A 97 0.72 -9.80 -9.24
CA HIS A 97 2.04 -9.34 -9.68
C HIS A 97 2.62 -10.26 -10.75
N SER A 98 2.55 -11.59 -10.53
CA SER A 98 3.03 -12.57 -11.49
C SER A 98 2.30 -12.47 -12.83
N ALA A 99 0.97 -12.29 -12.80
CA ALA A 99 0.15 -12.14 -14.01
C ALA A 99 0.48 -10.85 -14.78
N ILE A 100 0.65 -9.73 -14.05
CA ILE A 100 1.04 -8.43 -14.64
C ILE A 100 2.39 -8.54 -15.33
N ASN A 101 3.38 -9.11 -14.66
CA ASN A 101 4.73 -9.28 -15.20
C ASN A 101 4.76 -10.21 -16.42
N ALA A 102 4.00 -11.32 -16.37
CA ALA A 102 3.89 -12.27 -17.46
C ALA A 102 2.97 -11.80 -18.61
N GLY A 103 2.24 -10.70 -18.44
CA GLY A 103 1.28 -10.22 -19.42
C GLY A 103 0.13 -11.19 -19.66
N ARG A 104 -0.38 -11.85 -18.61
CA ARG A 104 -1.43 -12.87 -18.67
C ARG A 104 -2.72 -12.38 -18.08
N MET A 105 -3.85 -12.93 -18.55
CA MET A 105 -5.16 -12.70 -17.98
C MET A 105 -5.29 -13.40 -16.62
N VAL A 106 -6.21 -12.90 -15.79
CA VAL A 106 -6.55 -13.50 -14.50
C VAL A 106 -8.05 -13.74 -14.40
N ARG A 107 -8.41 -14.79 -13.64
CA ARG A 107 -9.78 -15.08 -13.23
C ARG A 107 -9.85 -15.10 -11.72
N PHE A 108 -10.91 -14.50 -11.17
CA PHE A 108 -11.15 -14.49 -9.73
C PHE A 108 -12.65 -14.44 -9.44
N ARG A 109 -13.03 -14.84 -8.23
CA ARG A 109 -14.36 -14.63 -7.71
C ARG A 109 -14.40 -13.34 -6.91
N TYR A 110 -15.35 -12.47 -7.19
CA TYR A 110 -15.50 -11.21 -6.48
C TYR A 110 -16.56 -11.31 -5.37
N LYS A 111 -16.53 -10.40 -4.38
CA LYS A 111 -17.41 -10.44 -3.21
C LYS A 111 -18.92 -10.49 -3.53
N ASP A 112 -19.33 -9.96 -4.68
CA ASP A 112 -20.71 -10.03 -5.18
C ASP A 112 -21.14 -11.43 -5.65
N GLY A 113 -20.26 -12.43 -5.52
CA GLY A 113 -20.47 -13.81 -5.95
C GLY A 113 -20.15 -14.06 -7.43
N GLY A 114 -19.93 -13.01 -8.22
CA GLY A 114 -19.64 -13.15 -9.65
C GLY A 114 -18.18 -13.49 -9.94
N THR A 115 -17.97 -14.33 -10.93
CA THR A 115 -16.63 -14.58 -11.49
C THR A 115 -16.29 -13.48 -12.48
N ARG A 116 -15.03 -13.03 -12.47
CA ARG A 116 -14.48 -12.03 -13.37
C ARG A 116 -13.26 -12.60 -14.06
N THR A 117 -13.19 -12.43 -15.38
CA THR A 117 -12.01 -12.67 -16.20
C THR A 117 -11.55 -11.30 -16.72
N VAL A 118 -10.31 -10.91 -16.40
CA VAL A 118 -9.83 -9.57 -16.73
C VAL A 118 -8.36 -9.60 -17.14
N SER A 119 -7.93 -8.56 -17.81
CA SER A 119 -6.54 -8.32 -18.19
C SER A 119 -5.91 -7.38 -17.16
N PRO A 120 -5.05 -7.89 -16.24
CA PRO A 120 -4.43 -7.10 -15.19
C PRO A 120 -3.34 -6.21 -15.78
N TRP A 121 -3.32 -4.92 -15.39
CA TRP A 121 -2.32 -3.98 -15.89
C TRP A 121 -1.47 -3.41 -14.79
N GLN A 122 -2.09 -2.94 -13.69
CA GLN A 122 -1.37 -2.32 -12.59
C GLN A 122 -2.04 -2.63 -11.25
N LEU A 123 -1.24 -2.61 -10.19
CA LEU A 123 -1.73 -2.55 -8.82
C LEU A 123 -1.52 -1.13 -8.29
N ALA A 124 -2.55 -0.60 -7.65
CA ALA A 124 -2.49 0.67 -6.95
C ALA A 124 -2.74 0.46 -5.46
N TRP A 125 -2.09 1.29 -4.64
CA TRP A 125 -2.33 1.36 -3.20
C TRP A 125 -3.05 2.66 -2.89
N GLU A 126 -4.28 2.56 -2.40
CA GLU A 126 -5.10 3.72 -2.07
C GLU A 126 -5.88 3.49 -0.78
N ASN A 127 -5.82 4.44 0.16
CA ASN A 127 -6.51 4.39 1.45
C ASN A 127 -6.29 3.09 2.25
N GLY A 128 -5.07 2.54 2.16
CA GLY A 128 -4.69 1.31 2.86
C GLY A 128 -5.24 0.03 2.25
N CYS A 129 -5.64 0.05 0.97
CA CYS A 129 -6.12 -1.10 0.21
C CYS A 129 -5.38 -1.24 -1.12
N TYR A 130 -5.20 -2.48 -1.56
CA TYR A 130 -4.76 -2.75 -2.93
C TYR A 130 -5.94 -2.74 -3.88
N TYR A 131 -5.75 -2.10 -5.02
CA TYR A 131 -6.66 -2.10 -6.15
C TYR A 131 -5.97 -2.65 -7.39
N LEU A 132 -6.61 -3.59 -8.05
CA LEU A 132 -6.23 -4.02 -9.37
C LEU A 132 -6.89 -3.11 -10.40
N ILE A 133 -6.08 -2.45 -11.23
CA ILE A 133 -6.52 -1.73 -12.41
C ILE A 133 -6.38 -2.69 -13.58
N ALA A 134 -7.52 -3.04 -14.18
CA ALA A 134 -7.60 -4.06 -15.22
C ALA A 134 -8.51 -3.62 -16.37
N TYR A 135 -8.24 -4.16 -17.54
CA TYR A 135 -9.13 -4.07 -18.69
C TYR A 135 -10.10 -5.24 -18.69
N GLN A 136 -11.36 -4.96 -18.86
CA GLN A 136 -12.42 -5.95 -18.99
C GLN A 136 -13.18 -5.73 -20.29
N ASP A 137 -13.20 -6.74 -21.17
CA ASP A 137 -13.87 -6.73 -22.46
C ASP A 137 -15.17 -7.54 -22.47
N GLU A 138 -15.36 -8.45 -21.51
CA GLU A 138 -16.57 -9.28 -21.41
C GLU A 138 -17.81 -8.52 -20.92
N LYS A 139 -17.63 -7.29 -20.41
CA LYS A 139 -18.71 -6.48 -19.87
C LYS A 139 -18.88 -5.21 -20.69
N GLU A 140 -20.07 -4.99 -21.20
CA GLU A 140 -20.45 -3.77 -21.92
C GLU A 140 -20.71 -2.59 -20.94
N PRO A 141 -20.15 -1.40 -21.21
CA PRO A 141 -19.09 -1.16 -22.19
C PRO A 141 -17.74 -1.72 -21.71
N ALA A 142 -16.95 -2.26 -22.66
CA ALA A 142 -15.60 -2.66 -22.39
C ALA A 142 -14.76 -1.48 -21.88
N GLY A 143 -13.79 -1.73 -21.01
CA GLY A 143 -12.93 -0.66 -20.48
C GLY A 143 -12.18 -0.97 -19.23
N ILE A 144 -11.55 0.07 -18.68
CA ILE A 144 -10.78 0.01 -17.45
C ILE A 144 -11.73 -0.12 -16.25
N ARG A 145 -11.40 -1.03 -15.35
CA ARG A 145 -12.12 -1.31 -14.11
C ARG A 145 -11.16 -1.41 -12.95
N ASN A 146 -11.65 -0.99 -11.77
CA ASN A 146 -10.92 -1.08 -10.51
C ASN A 146 -11.54 -2.16 -9.63
N TYR A 147 -10.71 -3.05 -9.12
CA TYR A 147 -11.14 -4.13 -8.24
C TYR A 147 -10.33 -4.10 -6.95
N ARG A 148 -11.00 -4.02 -5.82
CA ARG A 148 -10.32 -4.17 -4.52
C ARG A 148 -9.86 -5.61 -4.34
N VAL A 149 -8.57 -5.79 -4.08
CA VAL A 149 -7.95 -7.11 -4.01
C VAL A 149 -8.42 -7.90 -2.77
N ASP A 150 -8.73 -7.23 -1.67
CA ASP A 150 -9.28 -7.84 -0.47
C ASP A 150 -10.71 -8.40 -0.63
N ARG A 151 -11.38 -8.04 -1.74
CA ARG A 151 -12.71 -8.57 -2.14
C ARG A 151 -12.63 -9.71 -3.15
N MET A 152 -11.42 -10.13 -3.51
CA MET A 152 -11.17 -11.23 -4.43
C MET A 152 -10.92 -12.52 -3.69
N SER A 153 -11.31 -13.62 -4.30
CA SER A 153 -10.96 -14.98 -3.88
C SER A 153 -10.65 -15.84 -5.10
N SER A 154 -9.89 -16.92 -4.89
CA SER A 154 -9.54 -17.87 -5.94
C SER A 154 -8.92 -17.22 -7.19
N VAL A 155 -7.94 -16.32 -6.96
CA VAL A 155 -7.22 -15.68 -8.06
C VAL A 155 -6.38 -16.71 -8.80
N THR A 156 -6.62 -16.85 -10.10
CA THR A 156 -5.94 -17.80 -10.98
C THR A 156 -5.38 -17.07 -12.19
N VAL A 157 -4.10 -17.27 -12.48
CA VAL A 157 -3.44 -16.77 -13.68
C VAL A 157 -3.80 -17.70 -14.83
N LEU A 158 -4.24 -17.12 -15.96
CA LEU A 158 -4.64 -17.85 -17.15
C LEU A 158 -3.49 -17.95 -18.16
N GLY A 159 -3.62 -18.87 -19.12
CA GLY A 159 -2.68 -19.00 -20.23
C GLY A 159 -2.82 -17.90 -21.30
N ASP A 160 -3.96 -17.20 -21.31
CA ASP A 160 -4.28 -16.19 -22.32
C ASP A 160 -3.48 -14.90 -22.10
N ALA A 161 -3.06 -14.27 -23.21
CA ALA A 161 -2.39 -12.98 -23.19
C ALA A 161 -3.37 -11.86 -22.76
N ARG A 162 -2.90 -10.90 -21.95
CA ARG A 162 -3.71 -9.76 -21.53
C ARG A 162 -4.10 -8.89 -22.74
N ARG A 163 -5.28 -8.31 -22.67
CA ARG A 163 -5.88 -7.39 -23.64
C ARG A 163 -5.87 -5.95 -23.12
N GLY A 164 -6.34 -4.98 -23.93
CA GLY A 164 -6.45 -3.58 -23.53
C GLY A 164 -5.13 -2.81 -23.67
N LYS A 165 -4.23 -3.23 -24.58
CA LYS A 165 -2.94 -2.55 -24.80
C LYS A 165 -3.11 -1.12 -25.33
N ALA A 166 -4.15 -0.87 -26.12
CA ALA A 166 -4.44 0.45 -26.68
C ALA A 166 -4.83 1.44 -25.56
N GLU A 167 -5.70 1.00 -24.66
CA GLU A 167 -6.23 1.77 -23.53
C GLU A 167 -5.12 2.13 -22.52
N PHE A 168 -4.14 1.25 -22.37
CA PHE A 168 -3.02 1.46 -21.44
C PHE A 168 -1.77 2.09 -22.08
N ARG A 169 -1.76 2.34 -23.38
CA ARG A 169 -0.58 2.93 -24.05
C ARG A 169 -0.26 4.35 -23.58
N GLN A 170 -1.29 5.11 -23.24
CA GLN A 170 -1.20 6.50 -22.76
C GLN A 170 -1.78 6.65 -21.36
N PHE A 171 -1.86 5.54 -20.62
CA PHE A 171 -2.45 5.52 -19.29
C PHE A 171 -1.49 6.14 -18.27
N ASP A 172 -1.87 7.29 -17.73
CA ASP A 172 -1.17 7.97 -16.65
C ASP A 172 -1.80 7.58 -15.31
N LEU A 173 -1.16 6.64 -14.61
CA LEU A 173 -1.63 6.16 -13.31
C LEU A 173 -1.75 7.27 -12.26
N PRO A 174 -0.75 8.15 -12.06
CA PRO A 174 -0.86 9.29 -11.15
C PRO A 174 -2.06 10.18 -11.44
N ALA A 175 -2.28 10.55 -12.71
CA ALA A 175 -3.43 11.36 -13.09
C ALA A 175 -4.75 10.61 -12.88
N TYR A 176 -4.76 9.31 -13.18
CA TYR A 176 -5.93 8.46 -12.94
C TYR A 176 -6.30 8.38 -11.46
N LEU A 177 -5.31 8.15 -10.58
CA LEU A 177 -5.54 8.05 -9.13
C LEU A 177 -6.05 9.37 -8.54
N ARG A 178 -5.51 10.51 -8.98
CA ARG A 178 -5.98 11.83 -8.53
C ARG A 178 -7.46 12.05 -8.82
N LYS A 179 -7.95 11.58 -9.97
CA LYS A 179 -9.34 11.76 -10.41
C LYS A 179 -10.33 10.76 -9.77
N HIS A 180 -9.83 9.69 -9.17
CA HIS A 180 -10.68 8.62 -8.60
C HIS A 180 -10.74 8.71 -7.08
N PHE A 181 -11.80 9.28 -6.57
CA PHE A 181 -12.06 9.27 -5.13
C PHE A 181 -12.41 7.84 -4.67
N ASN A 182 -11.58 7.26 -3.79
CA ASN A 182 -11.71 5.87 -3.33
C ASN A 182 -11.82 4.83 -4.45
N MET A 183 -11.24 5.10 -5.62
CA MET A 183 -11.25 4.22 -6.79
C MET A 183 -12.65 3.91 -7.35
N PHE A 184 -13.65 4.72 -7.04
CA PHE A 184 -14.96 4.64 -7.70
C PHE A 184 -14.86 5.11 -9.15
N GLY A 185 -15.45 4.35 -10.07
CA GLY A 185 -15.57 4.71 -11.48
C GLY A 185 -16.93 5.34 -11.75
N GLY A 186 -16.94 6.57 -12.21
CA GLY A 186 -18.16 7.30 -12.60
C GLY A 186 -17.83 8.41 -13.58
N PRO A 187 -18.81 9.22 -13.99
CA PRO A 187 -18.56 10.41 -14.80
C PRO A 187 -17.67 11.41 -14.05
N GLU A 188 -16.89 12.17 -14.79
CA GLU A 188 -16.09 13.24 -14.21
C GLU A 188 -16.99 14.44 -13.88
N HIS A 189 -16.87 14.95 -12.66
CA HIS A 189 -17.52 16.17 -12.22
C HIS A 189 -16.48 17.15 -11.71
N ARG A 190 -16.64 18.42 -12.05
CA ARG A 190 -15.92 19.51 -11.41
C ARG A 190 -16.70 19.92 -10.18
N VAL A 191 -16.05 19.95 -9.03
CA VAL A 191 -16.64 20.35 -7.76
C VAL A 191 -15.81 21.48 -7.19
N THR A 192 -16.46 22.60 -6.85
CA THR A 192 -15.84 23.69 -6.10
C THR A 192 -16.05 23.45 -4.61
N LEU A 193 -14.96 23.32 -3.88
CA LEU A 193 -14.98 23.17 -2.43
C LEU A 193 -14.72 24.53 -1.77
N ARG A 194 -15.59 24.94 -0.84
CA ARG A 194 -15.43 26.11 0.03
C ARG A 194 -15.11 25.62 1.43
N CYS A 195 -13.96 26.03 1.97
CA CYS A 195 -13.45 25.60 3.26
C CYS A 195 -13.09 26.81 4.12
N THR A 196 -13.12 26.65 5.44
CA THR A 196 -12.62 27.66 6.38
C THR A 196 -11.09 27.73 6.30
N ALA A 197 -10.52 28.91 6.54
CA ALA A 197 -9.10 29.20 6.36
C ALA A 197 -8.18 28.29 7.20
N ASP A 198 -8.63 27.87 8.37
CA ASP A 198 -7.91 26.94 9.26
C ASP A 198 -7.70 25.54 8.66
N LEU A 199 -8.52 25.15 7.68
CA LEU A 199 -8.40 23.85 7.00
C LEU A 199 -7.45 23.86 5.80
N GLU A 200 -6.84 25.00 5.46
CA GLU A 200 -6.01 25.10 4.24
C GLU A 200 -4.88 24.07 4.24
N SER A 201 -4.16 23.90 5.35
CA SER A 201 -3.09 22.90 5.45
C SER A 201 -3.59 21.47 5.23
N ALA A 202 -4.71 21.12 5.87
CA ALA A 202 -5.31 19.81 5.73
C ALA A 202 -5.80 19.52 4.28
N MET A 203 -6.34 20.56 3.63
CA MET A 203 -6.77 20.43 2.24
C MET A 203 -5.58 20.31 1.27
N ARG A 204 -4.50 21.06 1.53
CA ARG A 204 -3.24 20.92 0.76
C ARG A 204 -2.62 19.52 0.94
N ASP A 205 -2.65 18.98 2.15
CA ASP A 205 -2.16 17.62 2.43
C ASP A 205 -3.03 16.57 1.71
N ARG A 206 -4.33 16.81 1.61
CA ARG A 206 -5.28 15.88 1.00
C ARG A 206 -5.28 15.92 -0.53
N PHE A 207 -5.28 17.12 -1.12
CA PHE A 207 -5.46 17.35 -2.56
C PHE A 207 -4.15 17.73 -3.27
N GLY A 208 -3.08 17.91 -2.52
CA GLY A 208 -1.78 18.29 -3.03
C GLY A 208 -1.68 19.79 -3.34
N LYS A 209 -0.62 20.15 -4.08
CA LYS A 209 -0.33 21.55 -4.43
C LYS A 209 -0.95 21.98 -5.78
N THR A 210 -1.57 21.05 -6.49
CA THR A 210 -2.08 21.31 -7.86
C THR A 210 -3.32 22.20 -7.90
N PRO A 211 -4.33 22.02 -7.00
CA PRO A 211 -5.47 22.92 -6.97
C PRO A 211 -5.06 24.34 -6.57
N LEU A 212 -5.61 25.34 -7.26
CA LEU A 212 -5.42 26.74 -6.89
C LEU A 212 -6.36 27.08 -5.73
N PHE A 213 -5.78 27.30 -4.56
CA PHE A 213 -6.51 27.72 -3.36
C PHE A 213 -6.69 29.24 -3.40
N VAL A 214 -7.91 29.70 -3.60
CA VAL A 214 -8.23 31.14 -3.73
C VAL A 214 -8.89 31.61 -2.45
N PRO A 215 -8.24 32.50 -1.65
CA PRO A 215 -8.85 33.07 -0.46
C PRO A 215 -10.00 34.02 -0.83
N GLU A 216 -11.03 34.05 0.00
CA GLU A 216 -12.12 35.02 -0.09
C GLU A 216 -11.72 36.37 0.55
N GLU A 217 -12.44 37.45 0.21
CA GLU A 217 -12.10 38.82 0.63
C GLU A 217 -12.08 39.00 2.13
N ASP A 218 -12.91 38.25 2.86
CA ASP A 218 -12.98 38.30 4.32
C ASP A 218 -11.85 37.54 5.03
N GLY A 219 -11.05 36.74 4.26
CA GLY A 219 -9.99 35.88 4.77
C GLY A 219 -10.46 34.73 5.66
N ALA A 220 -11.76 34.57 5.88
CA ALA A 220 -12.33 33.52 6.71
C ALA A 220 -12.45 32.19 5.97
N TYR A 221 -12.55 32.26 4.65
CA TYR A 221 -12.75 31.11 3.77
C TYR A 221 -11.79 31.15 2.58
N PHE A 222 -11.60 29.98 1.97
CA PHE A 222 -10.99 29.83 0.65
C PHE A 222 -11.79 28.83 -0.16
N HIS A 223 -11.64 28.86 -1.47
CA HIS A 223 -12.23 27.87 -2.36
C HIS A 223 -11.20 27.33 -3.35
N PHE A 224 -11.46 26.14 -3.87
CA PHE A 224 -10.66 25.52 -4.92
C PHE A 224 -11.52 24.56 -5.72
N ASP A 225 -11.14 24.37 -6.98
CA ASP A 225 -11.78 23.42 -7.87
C ASP A 225 -11.05 22.09 -7.88
N GLU A 226 -11.81 21.01 -7.87
CA GLU A 226 -11.29 19.65 -8.01
C GLU A 226 -12.13 18.89 -9.05
N ILE A 227 -11.46 18.01 -9.79
CA ILE A 227 -12.14 17.12 -10.74
C ILE A 227 -12.10 15.71 -10.15
N GLY A 228 -13.28 15.18 -9.84
CA GLY A 228 -13.41 13.84 -9.27
C GLY A 228 -14.40 12.98 -10.05
N ARG A 229 -14.30 11.68 -9.83
CA ARG A 229 -15.30 10.69 -10.30
C ARG A 229 -16.03 10.14 -9.08
N ALA A 230 -17.33 10.20 -9.10
CA ALA A 230 -18.21 9.69 -8.05
C ALA A 230 -18.92 8.42 -8.47
#